data_bd77bee6fc39679850d748be0afedbc0
#
_entry.id   bd77bee6fc39679850d748be0afedbc0
#
_cell.length_a   1.000
_cell.length_b   1.000
_cell.length_c   1.000
_cell.angle_alpha   90.00
_cell.angle_beta   90.00
_cell.angle_gamma   90.00
#
_symmetry.space_group_name_H-M   'P 1'
#
loop_
_entity.id
_entity.type
_entity.pdbx_description
1 polymer ?
#
loop_
_entity_poly.entity_id
_entity_poly.type
_entity_poly.pdbx_seq_one_letter_code
_entity_poly.pdbx_strand_id
1 'polypeptide(L)'
;MLYLDANATEPLRPAAQQAALAAMRAAGNPSSTHSAGRAARHLLESARESLAAHFHHRPQDIVFTSGATEANALAIHALGASRPMIIGATEHDAVRAAAPGAAILPVLEDGTADLDALAGLLAVQPGALVCLMAANNETGVLNDIAAAAGICAAHGALLHVDAAQSAPRLNFDWRTVGAASVAISGHKAGGPMGAGALMLAPAYAEGLAPLQKGGGQ
;
A
#
# COMPACT_ATOMS: atom_id res chain seq x y z
N MET A 1 11.69 -18.77 -23.70
CA MET A 1 10.27 -18.38 -23.57
C MET A 1 10.24 -16.87 -23.32
N LEU A 2 9.45 -16.11 -24.09
CA LEU A 2 9.23 -14.69 -23.84
C LEU A 2 8.09 -14.55 -22.80
N TYR A 3 8.40 -13.90 -21.67
CA TYR A 3 7.40 -13.66 -20.60
C TYR A 3 6.90 -12.21 -20.71
N LEU A 4 5.60 -12.03 -20.94
CA LEU A 4 4.96 -10.71 -21.16
C LEU A 4 3.89 -10.38 -20.11
N ASP A 5 3.84 -11.11 -19.00
CA ASP A 5 2.81 -10.97 -17.97
C ASP A 5 3.40 -10.39 -16.66
N ALA A 6 4.28 -9.40 -16.78
CA ALA A 6 4.92 -8.76 -15.62
C ALA A 6 3.91 -8.02 -14.71
N ASN A 7 2.75 -7.62 -15.25
CA ASN A 7 1.68 -7.03 -14.44
C ASN A 7 1.01 -8.04 -13.51
N ALA A 8 0.94 -9.33 -13.87
CA ALA A 8 0.48 -10.38 -12.95
C ALA A 8 1.54 -10.69 -11.90
N THR A 9 2.80 -10.87 -12.30
CA THR A 9 3.95 -11.00 -11.40
C THR A 9 5.24 -10.70 -12.15
N GLU A 10 6.14 -9.94 -11.53
CA GLU A 10 7.47 -9.68 -12.08
C GLU A 10 8.38 -10.90 -11.84
N PRO A 11 9.22 -11.33 -12.80
CA PRO A 11 10.20 -12.38 -12.54
C PRO A 11 11.09 -12.06 -11.34
N LEU A 12 11.30 -13.05 -10.48
CA LEU A 12 12.10 -12.89 -9.26
C LEU A 12 13.53 -12.45 -9.60
N ARG A 13 13.96 -11.33 -9.05
CA ARG A 13 15.31 -10.80 -9.26
C ARG A 13 16.33 -11.64 -8.50
N PRO A 14 17.49 -11.96 -9.09
CA PRO A 14 18.51 -12.76 -8.43
C PRO A 14 18.95 -12.22 -7.07
N ALA A 15 19.08 -10.91 -6.92
CA ALA A 15 19.42 -10.27 -5.64
C ALA A 15 18.34 -10.49 -4.58
N ALA A 16 17.05 -10.40 -4.95
CA ALA A 16 15.94 -10.66 -4.04
C ALA A 16 15.89 -12.15 -3.62
N GLN A 17 16.14 -13.06 -4.55
CA GLN A 17 16.26 -14.50 -4.27
C GLN A 17 17.39 -14.78 -3.27
N GLN A 18 18.57 -14.20 -3.49
CA GLN A 18 19.72 -14.39 -2.60
C GLN A 18 19.46 -13.85 -1.20
N ALA A 19 18.86 -12.66 -1.09
CA ALA A 19 18.49 -12.07 0.19
C ALA A 19 17.46 -12.92 0.95
N ALA A 20 16.43 -13.43 0.26
CA ALA A 20 15.43 -14.31 0.86
C ALA A 20 16.06 -15.63 1.35
N LEU A 21 16.91 -16.27 0.54
CA LEU A 21 17.61 -17.49 0.94
C LEU A 21 18.55 -17.26 2.13
N ALA A 22 19.22 -16.12 2.20
CA ALA A 22 20.07 -15.78 3.35
C ALA A 22 19.23 -15.58 4.62
N ALA A 23 18.09 -14.89 4.52
CA ALA A 23 17.19 -14.70 5.65
C ALA A 23 16.56 -16.01 6.15
N MET A 24 16.18 -16.93 5.25
CA MET A 24 15.64 -18.25 5.60
C MET A 24 16.64 -19.14 6.37
N ARG A 25 17.94 -18.89 6.22
CA ARG A 25 18.99 -19.63 6.98
C ARG A 25 19.17 -19.08 8.40
N ALA A 26 18.68 -17.90 8.68
CA ALA A 26 18.77 -17.31 10.01
C ALA A 26 17.72 -17.95 10.93
N ALA A 27 18.18 -18.63 11.97
CA ALA A 27 17.29 -19.17 13.00
C ALA A 27 17.01 -18.09 14.06
N GLY A 28 15.75 -17.88 14.38
CA GLY A 28 15.38 -16.98 15.48
C GLY A 28 14.01 -16.34 15.33
N ASN A 29 13.36 -16.07 16.46
CA ASN A 29 12.15 -15.29 16.51
C ASN A 29 12.52 -13.82 16.78
N PRO A 30 12.13 -12.84 15.95
CA PRO A 30 12.47 -11.41 16.15
C PRO A 30 12.01 -10.84 17.49
N SER A 31 11.02 -11.45 18.16
CA SER A 31 10.53 -11.04 19.47
C SER A 31 11.34 -11.61 20.64
N SER A 32 12.28 -12.55 20.39
CA SER A 32 13.11 -13.17 21.44
C SER A 32 14.30 -12.28 21.81
N THR A 33 14.66 -12.27 23.10
CA THR A 33 15.74 -11.42 23.65
C THR A 33 17.15 -12.02 23.52
N HIS A 34 17.27 -13.32 23.23
CA HIS A 34 18.58 -14.00 23.07
C HIS A 34 19.25 -13.64 21.72
N SER A 35 20.50 -14.04 21.53
CA SER A 35 21.33 -13.65 20.38
C SER A 35 20.71 -13.98 19.02
N ALA A 36 20.12 -15.18 18.85
CA ALA A 36 19.45 -15.57 17.61
C ALA A 36 18.21 -14.71 17.34
N GLY A 37 17.42 -14.38 18.37
CA GLY A 37 16.27 -13.49 18.24
C GLY A 37 16.69 -12.06 17.83
N ARG A 38 17.75 -11.53 18.45
CA ARG A 38 18.30 -10.22 18.07
C ARG A 38 18.82 -10.20 16.63
N ALA A 39 19.47 -11.27 16.18
CA ALA A 39 19.92 -11.40 14.79
C ALA A 39 18.73 -11.42 13.80
N ALA A 40 17.66 -12.17 14.09
CA ALA A 40 16.45 -12.17 13.28
C ALA A 40 15.76 -10.79 13.27
N ARG A 41 15.70 -10.12 14.42
CA ARG A 41 15.17 -8.74 14.52
C ARG A 41 16.01 -7.76 13.70
N HIS A 42 17.32 -7.86 13.74
CA HIS A 42 18.20 -7.00 12.93
C HIS A 42 17.93 -7.15 11.44
N LEU A 43 17.72 -8.37 10.94
CA LEU A 43 17.34 -8.61 9.54
C LEU A 43 16.01 -7.93 9.18
N LEU A 44 15.00 -8.06 10.03
CA LEU A 44 13.70 -7.45 9.82
C LEU A 44 13.77 -5.92 9.80
N GLU A 45 14.46 -5.33 10.79
CA GLU A 45 14.58 -3.88 10.88
C GLU A 45 15.45 -3.30 9.76
N SER A 46 16.55 -3.98 9.37
CA SER A 46 17.35 -3.56 8.22
C SER A 46 16.57 -3.58 6.90
N ALA A 47 15.67 -4.56 6.72
CA ALA A 47 14.76 -4.59 5.57
C ALA A 47 13.77 -3.40 5.62
N ARG A 48 13.25 -3.08 6.81
CA ARG A 48 12.34 -1.96 7.03
C ARG A 48 13.03 -0.62 6.75
N GLU A 49 14.25 -0.44 7.26
CA GLU A 49 15.09 0.74 7.01
C GLU A 49 15.40 0.92 5.52
N SER A 50 15.73 -0.19 4.82
CA SER A 50 15.99 -0.17 3.38
C SER A 50 14.76 0.25 2.58
N LEU A 51 13.58 -0.28 2.94
CA LEU A 51 12.33 0.08 2.30
C LEU A 51 11.97 1.54 2.59
N ALA A 52 12.13 1.99 3.84
CA ALA A 52 11.89 3.36 4.26
C ALA A 52 12.80 4.35 3.50
N ALA A 53 14.08 4.04 3.37
CA ALA A 53 15.02 4.86 2.62
C ALA A 53 14.64 4.96 1.13
N HIS A 54 14.20 3.85 0.52
CA HIS A 54 13.80 3.83 -0.89
C HIS A 54 12.57 4.70 -1.18
N PHE A 55 11.59 4.66 -0.28
CA PHE A 55 10.32 5.40 -0.44
C PHE A 55 10.26 6.73 0.35
N HIS A 56 11.38 7.17 0.91
CA HIS A 56 11.48 8.41 1.71
C HIS A 56 10.53 8.46 2.91
N HIS A 57 10.22 7.29 3.50
CA HIS A 57 9.42 7.15 4.72
C HIS A 57 10.29 6.96 5.96
N ARG A 58 9.67 7.05 7.15
CA ARG A 58 10.32 6.65 8.40
C ARG A 58 10.10 5.14 8.61
N PRO A 59 11.09 4.39 9.12
CA PRO A 59 10.94 2.95 9.35
C PRO A 59 9.71 2.58 10.19
N GLN A 60 9.42 3.34 11.25
CA GLN A 60 8.28 3.10 12.13
C GLN A 60 6.92 3.30 11.48
N ASP A 61 6.84 3.95 10.33
CA ASP A 61 5.60 4.19 9.58
C ASP A 61 5.32 3.07 8.54
N ILE A 62 6.11 2.00 8.56
CA ILE A 62 5.99 0.88 7.63
C ILE A 62 5.53 -0.37 8.35
N VAL A 63 4.45 -0.97 7.88
CA VAL A 63 3.95 -2.27 8.32
C VAL A 63 4.18 -3.29 7.21
N PHE A 64 4.95 -4.35 7.49
CA PHE A 64 5.08 -5.47 6.56
C PHE A 64 3.80 -6.28 6.49
N THR A 65 3.45 -6.71 5.28
CA THR A 65 2.26 -7.52 4.99
C THR A 65 2.63 -8.67 4.04
N SER A 66 1.71 -9.58 3.82
CA SER A 66 1.88 -10.67 2.84
C SER A 66 1.77 -10.21 1.37
N GLY A 67 1.36 -8.96 1.14
CA GLY A 67 1.20 -8.37 -0.19
C GLY A 67 0.28 -7.16 -0.16
N ALA A 68 0.04 -6.55 -1.33
CA ALA A 68 -0.85 -5.40 -1.43
C ALA A 68 -2.29 -5.72 -1.04
N THR A 69 -2.76 -6.95 -1.22
CA THR A 69 -4.12 -7.37 -0.79
C THR A 69 -4.31 -7.19 0.71
N GLU A 70 -3.37 -7.66 1.53
CA GLU A 70 -3.41 -7.47 2.97
C GLU A 70 -3.17 -6.01 3.34
N ALA A 71 -2.26 -5.31 2.66
CA ALA A 71 -1.97 -3.90 2.92
C ALA A 71 -3.20 -3.01 2.67
N ASN A 72 -3.92 -3.22 1.55
CA ASN A 72 -5.17 -2.53 1.24
C ASN A 72 -6.26 -2.84 2.29
N ALA A 73 -6.43 -4.12 2.63
CA ALA A 73 -7.41 -4.53 3.65
C ALA A 73 -7.10 -3.93 5.03
N LEU A 74 -5.83 -3.89 5.43
CA LEU A 74 -5.40 -3.28 6.68
C LEU A 74 -5.65 -1.77 6.72
N ALA A 75 -5.31 -1.06 5.63
CA ALA A 75 -5.56 0.37 5.52
C ALA A 75 -7.05 0.70 5.60
N ILE A 76 -7.88 -0.03 4.85
CA ILE A 76 -9.34 0.15 4.83
C ILE A 76 -9.94 -0.17 6.21
N HIS A 77 -9.52 -1.27 6.85
CA HIS A 77 -9.96 -1.62 8.19
C HIS A 77 -9.61 -0.54 9.22
N ALA A 78 -8.36 -0.08 9.21
CA ALA A 78 -7.88 0.82 10.26
C ALA A 78 -8.30 2.29 10.04
N LEU A 79 -8.29 2.77 8.79
CA LEU A 79 -8.58 4.16 8.47
C LEU A 79 -10.05 4.39 8.09
N GLY A 80 -10.75 3.35 7.63
CA GLY A 80 -12.14 3.41 7.17
C GLY A 80 -13.20 3.07 8.21
N ALA A 81 -12.83 2.51 9.38
CA ALA A 81 -13.77 1.91 10.35
C ALA A 81 -14.94 2.82 10.79
N SER A 82 -14.76 4.13 10.77
CA SER A 82 -15.78 5.12 11.19
C SER A 82 -16.02 6.21 10.13
N ARG A 83 -15.64 5.96 8.88
CA ARG A 83 -15.69 6.93 7.79
C ARG A 83 -16.57 6.44 6.66
N PRO A 84 -17.28 7.34 5.96
CA PRO A 84 -17.78 7.01 4.63
C PRO A 84 -16.65 6.53 3.73
N MET A 85 -16.95 5.69 2.76
CA MET A 85 -15.93 5.16 1.86
C MET A 85 -16.25 5.49 0.41
N ILE A 86 -15.24 5.91 -0.32
CA ILE A 86 -15.28 6.17 -1.75
C ILE A 86 -14.15 5.37 -2.39
N ILE A 87 -14.44 4.58 -3.42
CA ILE A 87 -13.42 3.79 -4.14
C ILE A 87 -13.48 4.07 -5.63
N GLY A 88 -12.36 4.06 -6.31
CA GLY A 88 -12.28 4.15 -7.76
C GLY A 88 -13.07 3.02 -8.44
N ALA A 89 -13.74 3.30 -9.56
CA ALA A 89 -14.51 2.32 -10.31
C ALA A 89 -13.63 1.16 -10.83
N THR A 90 -12.35 1.43 -11.05
CA THR A 90 -11.37 0.48 -11.61
C THR A 90 -10.43 -0.12 -10.57
N GLU A 91 -10.77 0.00 -9.28
CA GLU A 91 -9.97 -0.57 -8.20
C GLU A 91 -9.83 -2.09 -8.31
N HIS A 92 -8.69 -2.60 -7.84
CA HIS A 92 -8.44 -4.03 -7.71
C HIS A 92 -9.44 -4.67 -6.73
N ASP A 93 -9.76 -5.95 -6.92
CA ASP A 93 -10.70 -6.69 -6.07
C ASP A 93 -10.33 -6.68 -4.59
N ALA A 94 -9.05 -6.55 -4.25
CA ALA A 94 -8.59 -6.40 -2.87
C ALA A 94 -9.19 -5.17 -2.17
N VAL A 95 -9.35 -4.05 -2.89
CA VAL A 95 -9.97 -2.82 -2.38
C VAL A 95 -11.49 -2.96 -2.41
N ARG A 96 -12.06 -3.44 -3.53
CA ARG A 96 -13.51 -3.60 -3.72
C ARG A 96 -14.14 -4.52 -2.68
N ALA A 97 -13.48 -5.65 -2.39
CA ALA A 97 -13.95 -6.62 -1.40
C ALA A 97 -13.80 -6.12 0.05
N ALA A 98 -12.78 -5.30 0.33
CA ALA A 98 -12.56 -4.74 1.66
C ALA A 98 -13.48 -3.55 1.99
N ALA A 99 -14.11 -2.92 0.98
CA ALA A 99 -14.96 -1.73 1.11
C ALA A 99 -16.40 -1.96 0.62
N PRO A 100 -17.15 -2.93 1.18
CA PRO A 100 -18.51 -3.18 0.76
C PRO A 100 -19.41 -1.96 1.02
N GLY A 101 -20.20 -1.58 0.01
CA GLY A 101 -21.10 -0.44 0.10
C GLY A 101 -20.44 0.94 -0.06
N ALA A 102 -19.17 1.00 -0.43
CA ALA A 102 -18.50 2.24 -0.77
C ALA A 102 -19.17 2.94 -1.97
N ALA A 103 -19.17 4.27 -1.96
CA ALA A 103 -19.52 5.05 -3.13
C ALA A 103 -18.47 4.85 -4.23
N ILE A 104 -18.90 4.82 -5.47
CA ILE A 104 -18.01 4.58 -6.61
C ILE A 104 -17.63 5.92 -7.24
N LEU A 105 -16.33 6.18 -7.29
CA LEU A 105 -15.76 7.29 -8.05
C LEU A 105 -15.66 6.87 -9.52
N PRO A 106 -16.38 7.53 -10.43
CA PRO A 106 -16.37 7.18 -11.85
C PRO A 106 -15.02 7.51 -12.50
N VAL A 107 -14.81 6.99 -13.71
CA VAL A 107 -13.70 7.33 -14.59
C VAL A 107 -14.17 8.14 -15.78
N LEU A 108 -13.27 8.94 -16.35
CA LEU A 108 -13.45 9.65 -17.60
C LEU A 108 -13.28 8.70 -18.80
N GLU A 109 -13.50 9.18 -20.03
CA GLU A 109 -13.36 8.39 -21.26
C GLU A 109 -11.95 7.82 -21.48
N ASP A 110 -10.92 8.51 -20.97
CA ASP A 110 -9.54 8.08 -21.03
C ASP A 110 -9.17 7.05 -19.93
N GLY A 111 -10.11 6.73 -19.04
CA GLY A 111 -9.95 5.78 -17.95
C GLY A 111 -9.36 6.38 -16.67
N THR A 112 -9.02 7.66 -16.64
CA THR A 112 -8.57 8.35 -15.42
C THR A 112 -9.75 8.60 -14.46
N ALA A 113 -9.48 8.71 -13.16
CA ALA A 113 -10.50 9.03 -12.18
C ALA A 113 -11.08 10.44 -12.43
N ASP A 114 -12.39 10.56 -12.37
CA ASP A 114 -13.10 11.85 -12.50
C ASP A 114 -12.94 12.66 -11.20
N LEU A 115 -12.02 13.61 -11.19
CA LEU A 115 -11.72 14.41 -10.01
C LEU A 115 -12.82 15.45 -9.69
N ASP A 116 -13.61 15.86 -10.67
CA ASP A 116 -14.78 16.72 -10.41
C ASP A 116 -15.88 15.92 -9.70
N ALA A 117 -16.10 14.67 -10.12
CA ALA A 117 -16.98 13.77 -9.41
C ALA A 117 -16.48 13.45 -8.00
N LEU A 118 -15.14 13.32 -7.80
CA LEU A 118 -14.56 13.13 -6.47
C LEU A 118 -14.92 14.31 -5.54
N ALA A 119 -14.74 15.54 -6.00
CA ALA A 119 -15.10 16.73 -5.23
C ALA A 119 -16.61 16.75 -4.89
N GLY A 120 -17.47 16.38 -5.84
CA GLY A 120 -18.91 16.23 -5.61
C GLY A 120 -19.27 15.17 -4.58
N LEU A 121 -18.64 13.99 -4.64
CA LEU A 121 -18.85 12.92 -3.66
C LEU A 121 -18.40 13.36 -2.25
N LEU A 122 -17.26 14.03 -2.15
CA LEU A 122 -16.72 14.49 -0.88
C LEU A 122 -17.52 15.66 -0.28
N ALA A 123 -18.19 16.46 -1.09
CA ALA A 123 -19.11 17.49 -0.59
C ALA A 123 -20.30 16.90 0.19
N VAL A 124 -20.76 15.69 -0.19
CA VAL A 124 -21.85 14.98 0.52
C VAL A 124 -21.35 13.95 1.54
N GLN A 125 -20.09 13.55 1.45
CA GLN A 125 -19.43 12.59 2.36
C GLN A 125 -18.10 13.15 2.89
N PRO A 126 -18.11 14.27 3.62
CA PRO A 126 -16.89 14.87 4.15
C PRO A 126 -16.19 13.93 5.12
N GLY A 127 -14.88 13.96 5.14
CA GLY A 127 -14.07 13.11 6.00
C GLY A 127 -14.01 11.64 5.60
N ALA A 128 -14.45 11.28 4.39
CA ALA A 128 -14.40 9.92 3.87
C ALA A 128 -12.97 9.35 3.79
N LEU A 129 -12.85 8.03 3.72
CA LEU A 129 -11.66 7.37 3.20
C LEU A 129 -11.87 7.14 1.69
N VAL A 130 -11.02 7.76 0.90
CA VAL A 130 -10.96 7.56 -0.56
C VAL A 130 -9.87 6.54 -0.85
N CYS A 131 -10.19 5.49 -1.62
CA CYS A 131 -9.21 4.52 -2.12
C CYS A 131 -9.07 4.72 -3.63
N LEU A 132 -7.84 4.99 -4.08
CA LEU A 132 -7.54 5.22 -5.49
C LEU A 132 -6.23 4.54 -5.87
N MET A 133 -6.26 3.66 -6.89
CA MET A 133 -5.04 3.09 -7.42
C MET A 133 -4.25 4.13 -8.21
N ALA A 134 -2.92 4.11 -8.08
CA ALA A 134 -2.07 5.05 -8.79
C ALA A 134 -1.87 4.66 -10.26
N ALA A 135 -1.85 3.36 -10.55
CA ALA A 135 -1.75 2.82 -11.91
C ALA A 135 -2.66 1.58 -12.06
N ASN A 136 -3.46 1.55 -13.10
CA ASN A 136 -4.35 0.44 -13.36
C ASN A 136 -3.57 -0.77 -13.89
N ASN A 137 -3.84 -1.95 -13.34
CA ASN A 137 -3.14 -3.20 -13.67
C ASN A 137 -3.50 -3.78 -15.05
N GLU A 138 -4.64 -3.42 -15.61
CA GLU A 138 -5.11 -3.91 -16.91
C GLU A 138 -4.79 -2.93 -18.04
N THR A 139 -5.10 -1.65 -17.83
CA THR A 139 -5.01 -0.63 -18.89
C THR A 139 -3.69 0.16 -18.84
N GLY A 140 -3.01 0.19 -17.69
CA GLY A 140 -1.83 1.02 -17.48
C GLY A 140 -2.14 2.52 -17.28
N VAL A 141 -3.41 2.91 -17.19
CA VAL A 141 -3.82 4.29 -16.92
C VAL A 141 -3.28 4.75 -15.59
N LEU A 142 -2.71 5.96 -15.57
CA LEU A 142 -2.19 6.60 -14.36
C LEU A 142 -3.20 7.63 -13.86
N ASN A 143 -3.51 7.57 -12.57
CA ASN A 143 -4.33 8.58 -11.91
C ASN A 143 -3.48 9.71 -11.33
N ASP A 144 -4.01 10.94 -11.35
CA ASP A 144 -3.38 12.09 -10.68
C ASP A 144 -3.64 12.03 -9.17
N ILE A 145 -2.76 11.28 -8.49
CA ILE A 145 -2.84 11.05 -7.05
C ILE A 145 -2.62 12.34 -6.26
N ALA A 146 -1.78 13.24 -6.77
CA ALA A 146 -1.50 14.52 -6.08
C ALA A 146 -2.72 15.44 -6.10
N ALA A 147 -3.40 15.55 -7.25
CA ALA A 147 -4.64 16.31 -7.35
C ALA A 147 -5.76 15.68 -6.49
N ALA A 148 -5.91 14.34 -6.52
CA ALA A 148 -6.87 13.64 -5.67
C ALA A 148 -6.60 13.88 -4.17
N ALA A 149 -5.33 13.87 -3.74
CA ALA A 149 -4.94 14.15 -2.36
C ALA A 149 -5.29 15.59 -1.95
N GLY A 150 -5.07 16.56 -2.83
CA GLY A 150 -5.45 17.97 -2.61
C GLY A 150 -6.97 18.13 -2.39
N ILE A 151 -7.77 17.46 -3.22
CA ILE A 151 -9.24 17.45 -3.07
C ILE A 151 -9.65 16.77 -1.76
N CYS A 152 -9.06 15.62 -1.42
CA CYS A 152 -9.32 14.93 -0.15
C CYS A 152 -9.01 15.86 1.04
N ALA A 153 -7.85 16.51 1.05
CA ALA A 153 -7.43 17.41 2.11
C ALA A 153 -8.42 18.60 2.28
N ALA A 154 -8.90 19.18 1.20
CA ALA A 154 -9.87 20.26 1.22
C ALA A 154 -11.21 19.87 1.88
N HIS A 155 -11.55 18.57 1.91
CA HIS A 155 -12.78 18.04 2.49
C HIS A 155 -12.55 17.24 3.80
N GLY A 156 -11.35 17.32 4.39
CA GLY A 156 -10.99 16.56 5.60
C GLY A 156 -11.00 15.04 5.40
N ALA A 157 -10.96 14.60 4.15
CA ALA A 157 -10.94 13.18 3.77
C ALA A 157 -9.50 12.63 3.76
N LEU A 158 -9.38 11.31 3.87
CA LEU A 158 -8.12 10.59 3.77
C LEU A 158 -8.01 9.93 2.40
N LEU A 159 -6.80 9.91 1.84
CA LEU A 159 -6.51 9.16 0.63
C LEU A 159 -5.65 7.94 0.95
N HIS A 160 -6.16 6.75 0.64
CA HIS A 160 -5.40 5.51 0.55
C HIS A 160 -5.06 5.22 -0.90
N VAL A 161 -3.80 4.90 -1.18
CA VAL A 161 -3.32 4.63 -2.54
C VAL A 161 -2.91 3.16 -2.69
N ASP A 162 -3.55 2.44 -3.61
CA ASP A 162 -2.99 1.18 -4.09
C ASP A 162 -1.89 1.48 -5.11
N ALA A 163 -0.64 1.28 -4.70
CA ALA A 163 0.55 1.50 -5.51
C ALA A 163 1.20 0.19 -5.98
N ALA A 164 0.47 -0.93 -5.98
CA ALA A 164 1.02 -2.24 -6.35
C ALA A 164 1.67 -2.24 -7.74
N GLN A 165 1.09 -1.53 -8.70
CA GLN A 165 1.65 -1.45 -10.06
C GLN A 165 2.60 -0.28 -10.25
N SER A 166 2.41 0.81 -9.53
CA SER A 166 3.18 2.05 -9.73
C SER A 166 4.48 2.09 -8.92
N ALA A 167 4.46 1.65 -7.65
CA ALA A 167 5.63 1.72 -6.77
C ALA A 167 6.91 1.09 -7.34
N PRO A 168 6.87 -0.07 -8.01
CA PRO A 168 8.08 -0.66 -8.57
C PRO A 168 8.54 -0.05 -9.89
N ARG A 169 7.73 0.79 -10.55
CA ARG A 169 7.95 1.26 -11.92
C ARG A 169 8.07 2.77 -12.05
N LEU A 170 7.46 3.52 -11.13
CA LEU A 170 7.41 4.97 -11.18
C LEU A 170 8.15 5.56 -9.99
N ASN A 171 8.90 6.64 -10.27
CA ASN A 171 9.62 7.35 -9.22
C ASN A 171 8.69 8.42 -8.61
N PHE A 172 7.87 8.01 -7.65
CA PHE A 172 7.02 8.90 -6.87
C PHE A 172 7.63 9.16 -5.49
N ASP A 173 7.64 10.40 -5.05
CA ASP A 173 7.84 10.72 -3.64
C ASP A 173 6.49 10.61 -2.90
N TRP A 174 6.17 9.40 -2.44
CA TRP A 174 4.91 9.09 -1.79
C TRP A 174 4.65 9.93 -0.53
N ARG A 175 5.71 10.42 0.09
CA ARG A 175 5.62 11.30 1.26
C ARG A 175 5.03 12.66 0.93
N THR A 176 5.33 13.21 -0.25
CA THR A 176 4.89 14.55 -0.68
C THR A 176 3.53 14.53 -1.37
N VAL A 177 3.03 13.37 -1.77
CA VAL A 177 1.74 13.21 -2.46
C VAL A 177 0.55 13.54 -1.57
N GLY A 178 0.70 13.48 -0.23
CA GLY A 178 -0.40 13.78 0.70
C GLY A 178 -1.33 12.60 0.98
N ALA A 179 -0.93 11.37 0.60
CA ALA A 179 -1.68 10.17 0.92
C ALA A 179 -1.58 9.83 2.41
N ALA A 180 -2.67 9.39 3.02
CA ALA A 180 -2.69 8.88 4.40
C ALA A 180 -2.02 7.50 4.50
N SER A 181 -2.11 6.69 3.45
CA SER A 181 -1.46 5.39 3.35
C SER A 181 -1.23 4.96 1.91
N VAL A 182 -0.22 4.10 1.71
CA VAL A 182 0.18 3.56 0.40
C VAL A 182 0.46 2.06 0.54
N ALA A 183 -0.19 1.24 -0.28
CA ALA A 183 0.01 -0.21 -0.32
C ALA A 183 0.94 -0.62 -1.45
N ILE A 184 1.89 -1.52 -1.16
CA ILE A 184 2.84 -2.06 -2.15
C ILE A 184 2.92 -3.58 -2.09
N SER A 185 3.35 -4.19 -3.19
CA SER A 185 3.52 -5.65 -3.31
C SER A 185 4.91 -6.02 -3.82
N GLY A 186 5.60 -6.91 -3.12
CA GLY A 186 6.97 -7.32 -3.45
C GLY A 186 7.08 -8.05 -4.77
N HIS A 187 6.13 -8.96 -5.09
CA HIS A 187 6.19 -9.74 -6.34
C HIS A 187 5.96 -8.91 -7.60
N LYS A 188 5.41 -7.71 -7.49
CA LYS A 188 5.31 -6.74 -8.60
C LYS A 188 6.60 -5.96 -8.82
N ALA A 189 7.55 -6.04 -7.87
CA ALA A 189 8.87 -5.41 -7.91
C ALA A 189 10.02 -6.41 -8.18
N GLY A 190 9.69 -7.66 -8.50
CA GLY A 190 10.68 -8.73 -8.63
C GLY A 190 11.16 -9.30 -7.29
N GLY A 191 10.42 -9.07 -6.23
CA GLY A 191 10.56 -9.74 -4.94
C GLY A 191 9.78 -11.06 -4.88
N PRO A 192 9.88 -11.81 -3.77
CA PRO A 192 9.10 -13.02 -3.58
C PRO A 192 7.61 -12.72 -3.39
N MET A 193 6.76 -13.68 -3.75
CA MET A 193 5.36 -13.71 -3.31
C MET A 193 5.31 -13.84 -1.80
N GLY A 194 4.24 -13.35 -1.17
CA GLY A 194 4.08 -13.38 0.29
C GLY A 194 4.80 -12.24 1.02
N ALA A 195 5.22 -11.20 0.30
CA ALA A 195 5.82 -9.98 0.87
C ALA A 195 5.19 -8.73 0.29
N GLY A 196 4.86 -7.79 1.14
CA GLY A 196 4.34 -6.47 0.80
C GLY A 196 4.49 -5.52 1.97
N ALA A 197 4.03 -4.31 1.83
CA ALA A 197 4.02 -3.34 2.92
C ALA A 197 2.88 -2.34 2.78
N LEU A 198 2.43 -1.84 3.93
CA LEU A 198 1.63 -0.64 4.07
C LEU A 198 2.54 0.46 4.62
N MET A 199 2.66 1.54 3.89
CA MET A 199 3.33 2.77 4.33
C MET A 199 2.26 3.76 4.79
N LEU A 200 2.47 4.39 5.93
CA LEU A 200 1.50 5.28 6.56
C LEU A 200 2.08 6.70 6.69
N ALA A 201 1.26 7.70 6.51
CA ALA A 201 1.65 9.03 6.97
C ALA A 201 1.81 9.04 8.49
N PRO A 202 2.77 9.80 9.05
CA PRO A 202 3.11 9.74 10.47
C PRO A 202 1.92 9.90 11.42
N ALA A 203 0.94 10.70 11.05
CA ALA A 203 -0.27 10.94 11.84
C ALA A 203 -1.16 9.70 12.01
N TYR A 204 -0.98 8.67 11.19
CA TYR A 204 -1.84 7.47 11.14
C TYR A 204 -1.09 6.18 11.48
N ALA A 205 0.22 6.26 11.72
CA ALA A 205 1.04 5.09 12.07
C ALA A 205 0.85 4.65 13.53
N GLU A 206 0.71 5.62 14.44
CA GLU A 206 0.49 5.33 15.86
C GLU A 206 -0.96 4.89 16.11
N GLY A 207 -1.12 3.75 16.80
CA GLY A 207 -2.44 3.23 17.16
C GLY A 207 -3.22 2.60 16.01
N LEU A 208 -2.56 2.24 14.91
CA LEU A 208 -3.18 1.53 13.81
C LEU A 208 -3.88 0.26 14.31
N ALA A 209 -5.20 0.14 14.05
CA ALA A 209 -5.97 -1.02 14.46
C ALA A 209 -5.53 -2.27 13.67
N PRO A 210 -5.03 -3.34 14.33
CA PRO A 210 -4.56 -4.52 13.62
C PRO A 210 -5.72 -5.35 13.06
N LEU A 211 -5.55 -5.91 11.87
CA LEU A 211 -6.47 -6.91 11.31
C LEU A 211 -6.44 -8.23 12.11
N GLN A 212 -5.24 -8.64 12.52
CA GLN A 212 -5.02 -9.88 13.26
C GLN A 212 -4.50 -9.56 14.66
N LYS A 213 -4.97 -10.27 15.67
CA LYS A 213 -4.61 -10.06 17.07
C LYS A 213 -4.02 -11.34 17.66
N GLY A 214 -3.14 -11.20 18.66
CA GLY A 214 -2.68 -12.30 19.49
C GLY A 214 -1.19 -12.66 19.38
N GLY A 215 -0.44 -12.07 18.46
CA GLY A 215 1.01 -12.19 18.41
C GLY A 215 1.71 -11.08 19.21
N GLY A 216 2.99 -11.27 19.53
CA GLY A 216 3.87 -10.24 20.12
C GLY A 216 4.64 -9.42 19.08
N GLN A 217 4.19 -9.48 17.83
CA GLN A 217 4.79 -8.76 16.71
C GLN A 217 4.13 -7.41 16.51
#